data_97908d9cea0b8c67488322cf24ca5df3
#
_entry.id   97908d9cea0b8c67488322cf24ca5df3
#
_cell.length_a   1.000
_cell.length_b   1.000
_cell.length_c   1.000
_cell.angle_alpha   90.00
_cell.angle_beta   90.00
_cell.angle_gamma   90.00
#
_symmetry.space_group_name_H-M   'P 1'
#
loop_
_entity.id
_entity.type
_entity.pdbx_description
1 polymer ?
#
loop_
_entity_poly.entity_id
_entity_poly.type
_entity_poly.pdbx_seq_one_letter_code
_entity_poly.pdbx_strand_id
1 'polypeptide(L)'
;MMYLKDLGFEEHVINSLLEELPSGAVEKLTEHEETITANIKYLKDLGISNYVEAFVRFYNMFLLEPSTFDEIFSKYDKEDLIVKLEKNVAIMEYL
;
A
#
# COMPACT_ATOMS: atom_id res chain seq x y z
N MET A 1 -14.36 -0.31 1.68
CA MET A 1 -13.09 0.22 1.12
C MET A 1 -13.10 1.70 0.75
N MET A 2 -14.13 2.42 1.13
CA MET A 2 -14.22 3.86 0.81
C MET A 2 -13.18 4.71 1.51
N TYR A 3 -12.57 4.20 2.59
CA TYR A 3 -11.46 4.90 3.25
C TYR A 3 -10.27 5.15 2.31
N LEU A 4 -10.11 4.34 1.28
CA LEU A 4 -9.04 4.53 0.29
C LEU A 4 -9.20 5.84 -0.47
N LYS A 5 -10.41 6.31 -0.65
CA LYS A 5 -10.68 7.59 -1.30
C LYS A 5 -10.07 8.75 -0.51
N ASP A 6 -10.18 8.69 0.81
CA ASP A 6 -9.60 9.70 1.70
C ASP A 6 -8.07 9.69 1.68
N LEU A 7 -7.49 8.56 1.25
CA LEU A 7 -6.04 8.40 1.14
C LEU A 7 -5.49 8.80 -0.24
N GLY A 8 -6.36 9.23 -1.15
CA GLY A 8 -5.95 9.68 -2.46
C GLY A 8 -6.19 8.70 -3.61
N PHE A 9 -6.92 7.61 -3.35
CA PHE A 9 -7.28 6.65 -4.40
C PHE A 9 -8.46 7.17 -5.19
N GLU A 10 -8.37 7.09 -6.51
CA GLU A 10 -9.48 7.47 -7.38
C GLU A 10 -10.58 6.41 -7.33
N GLU A 11 -11.81 6.85 -7.53
CA GLU A 11 -12.98 5.98 -7.43
C GLU A 11 -12.91 4.78 -8.37
N HIS A 12 -12.44 4.98 -9.61
CA HIS A 12 -12.33 3.88 -10.58
C HIS A 12 -11.32 2.82 -10.12
N VAL A 13 -10.27 3.20 -9.41
CA VAL A 13 -9.30 2.27 -8.85
C VAL A 13 -9.95 1.42 -7.76
N ILE A 14 -10.72 2.06 -6.88
CA ILE A 14 -11.43 1.37 -5.80
C ILE A 14 -12.44 0.38 -6.38
N ASN A 15 -13.17 0.78 -7.40
CA ASN A 15 -14.14 -0.08 -8.07
C ASN A 15 -13.47 -1.29 -8.73
N SER A 16 -12.32 -1.08 -9.37
CA SER A 16 -11.53 -2.17 -9.96
C SER A 16 -11.10 -3.17 -8.89
N LEU A 17 -10.65 -2.69 -7.72
CA LEU A 17 -10.27 -3.57 -6.62
C LEU A 17 -11.46 -4.41 -6.15
N LEU A 18 -12.63 -3.79 -6.02
CA LEU A 18 -13.84 -4.49 -5.60
C LEU A 18 -14.28 -5.58 -6.59
N GLU A 19 -14.05 -5.33 -7.88
CA GLU A 19 -14.41 -6.28 -8.92
C GLU A 19 -13.39 -7.41 -9.10
N GLU A 20 -12.11 -7.09 -8.99
CA GLU A 20 -11.03 -8.03 -9.31
C GLU A 20 -10.57 -8.89 -8.13
N LEU A 21 -10.69 -8.38 -6.90
CA LEU A 21 -10.24 -9.13 -5.74
C LEU A 21 -11.26 -10.20 -5.32
N PRO A 22 -10.77 -11.34 -4.82
CA PRO A 22 -11.66 -12.34 -4.22
C PRO A 22 -12.42 -11.73 -3.04
N SER A 23 -13.63 -12.24 -2.77
CA SER A 23 -14.44 -11.73 -1.66
C SER A 23 -13.72 -11.78 -0.31
N GLY A 24 -12.95 -12.83 -0.08
CA GLY A 24 -12.16 -12.96 1.16
C GLY A 24 -11.11 -11.87 1.31
N ALA A 25 -10.49 -11.45 0.19
CA ALA A 25 -9.51 -10.36 0.21
C ALA A 25 -10.20 -9.02 0.50
N VAL A 26 -11.36 -8.77 -0.11
CA VAL A 26 -12.13 -7.54 0.15
C VAL A 26 -12.53 -7.46 1.62
N GLU A 27 -12.94 -8.57 2.22
CA GLU A 27 -13.28 -8.64 3.65
C GLU A 27 -12.08 -8.27 4.51
N LYS A 28 -10.90 -8.83 4.24
CA LYS A 28 -9.68 -8.53 4.99
C LYS A 28 -9.32 -7.06 4.89
N LEU A 29 -9.40 -6.48 3.70
CA LEU A 29 -9.09 -5.07 3.50
C LEU A 29 -10.07 -4.17 4.25
N THR A 30 -11.32 -4.58 4.38
CA THR A 30 -12.34 -3.83 5.11
C THR A 30 -12.13 -3.96 6.63
N GLU A 31 -11.84 -5.17 7.12
CA GLU A 31 -11.64 -5.42 8.54
C GLU A 31 -10.37 -4.77 9.10
N HIS A 32 -9.34 -4.63 8.27
CA HIS A 32 -8.04 -4.08 8.67
C HIS A 32 -7.84 -2.64 8.21
N GLU A 33 -8.90 -1.87 8.15
CA GLU A 33 -8.86 -0.47 7.68
C GLU A 33 -7.81 0.37 8.40
N GLU A 34 -7.73 0.28 9.72
CA GLU A 34 -6.78 1.07 10.49
C GLU A 34 -5.32 0.72 10.17
N THR A 35 -5.02 -0.56 10.07
CA THR A 35 -3.68 -1.06 9.73
C THR A 35 -3.28 -0.61 8.34
N ILE A 36 -4.17 -0.79 7.36
CA ILE A 36 -3.91 -0.41 5.97
C ILE A 36 -3.74 1.10 5.84
N THR A 37 -4.59 1.88 6.50
CA THR A 37 -4.50 3.32 6.50
C THR A 37 -3.14 3.79 7.02
N ALA A 38 -2.68 3.21 8.14
CA ALA A 38 -1.39 3.55 8.71
C ALA A 38 -0.24 3.26 7.75
N ASN A 39 -0.28 2.09 7.09
CA ASN A 39 0.77 1.67 6.17
C ASN A 39 0.79 2.51 4.89
N ILE A 40 -0.36 2.86 4.36
CA ILE A 40 -0.45 3.75 3.19
C ILE A 40 0.07 5.14 3.54
N LYS A 41 -0.31 5.67 4.69
CA LYS A 41 0.19 6.97 5.15
C LYS A 41 1.70 6.95 5.34
N TYR A 42 2.24 5.85 5.83
CA TYR A 42 3.68 5.68 5.97
C TYR A 42 4.39 5.87 4.62
N LEU A 43 3.91 5.22 3.57
CA LEU A 43 4.49 5.38 2.24
C LEU A 43 4.35 6.80 1.70
N LYS A 44 3.21 7.43 1.90
CA LYS A 44 2.98 8.81 1.48
C LYS A 44 3.94 9.76 2.18
N ASP A 45 4.11 9.60 3.48
CA ASP A 45 5.00 10.43 4.29
C ASP A 45 6.46 10.18 3.95
N LEU A 46 6.81 8.97 3.55
CA LEU A 46 8.13 8.62 3.08
C LEU A 46 8.48 9.30 1.76
N GLY A 47 7.47 9.67 0.96
CA GLY A 47 7.67 10.33 -0.33
C GLY A 47 7.48 9.40 -1.53
N ILE A 48 6.86 8.24 -1.33
CA ILE A 48 6.58 7.29 -2.41
C ILE A 48 5.35 7.77 -3.18
N SER A 49 5.55 8.29 -4.39
CA SER A 49 4.45 8.86 -5.19
C SER A 49 3.52 7.80 -5.76
N ASN A 50 4.03 6.60 -6.07
CA ASN A 50 3.24 5.52 -6.66
C ASN A 50 2.68 4.55 -5.62
N TYR A 51 2.28 5.07 -4.46
CA TYR A 51 1.73 4.26 -3.38
C TYR A 51 0.42 3.56 -3.77
N VAL A 52 -0.37 4.17 -4.66
CA VAL A 52 -1.62 3.58 -5.15
C VAL A 52 -1.33 2.30 -5.92
N GLU A 53 -0.38 2.37 -6.87
CA GLU A 53 0.02 1.19 -7.64
C GLU A 53 0.63 0.13 -6.75
N ALA A 54 1.44 0.52 -5.77
CA ALA A 54 2.03 -0.40 -4.81
C ALA A 54 0.96 -1.16 -4.04
N PHE A 55 -0.08 -0.48 -3.60
CA PHE A 55 -1.18 -1.12 -2.88
C PHE A 55 -1.97 -2.06 -3.80
N VAL A 56 -2.31 -1.61 -5.00
CA VAL A 56 -3.10 -2.43 -5.94
C VAL A 56 -2.38 -3.74 -6.27
N ARG A 57 -1.07 -3.68 -6.45
CA ARG A 57 -0.28 -4.86 -6.83
C ARG A 57 0.15 -5.71 -5.65
N PHE A 58 0.39 -5.11 -4.49
CA PHE A 58 0.97 -5.81 -3.32
C PHE A 58 0.19 -5.56 -2.04
N TYR A 59 -1.13 -5.58 -2.11
CA TYR A 59 -2.00 -5.25 -0.98
C TYR A 59 -1.75 -6.13 0.25
N ASN A 60 -1.28 -7.36 0.07
CA ASN A 60 -0.98 -8.25 1.20
C ASN A 60 0.07 -7.68 2.15
N MET A 61 1.03 -6.92 1.63
CA MET A 61 2.05 -6.28 2.46
C MET A 61 1.44 -5.24 3.40
N PHE A 62 0.38 -4.59 2.96
CA PHE A 62 -0.27 -3.53 3.73
C PHE A 62 -1.12 -4.07 4.88
N LEU A 63 -1.27 -5.40 4.96
CA LEU A 63 -1.93 -6.07 6.07
C LEU A 63 -0.98 -6.36 7.23
N LEU A 64 0.31 -6.13 7.05
CA LEU A 64 1.30 -6.30 8.11
C LEU A 64 1.09 -5.24 9.20
N GLU A 65 1.47 -5.58 10.45
CA GLU A 65 1.44 -4.62 11.54
C GLU A 65 2.25 -3.38 11.16
N PRO A 66 1.79 -2.16 11.50
CA PRO A 66 2.53 -0.93 11.15
C PRO A 66 3.99 -0.94 11.61
N SER A 67 4.28 -1.52 12.77
CA SER A 67 5.66 -1.63 13.26
C SER A 67 6.51 -2.53 12.36
N THR A 68 5.95 -3.63 11.88
CA THR A 68 6.64 -4.54 10.97
C THR A 68 6.86 -3.89 9.62
N PHE A 69 5.85 -3.19 9.11
CA PHE A 69 5.93 -2.46 7.85
C PHE A 69 7.04 -1.40 7.91
N ASP A 70 7.06 -0.61 8.97
CA ASP A 70 8.10 0.39 9.22
C ASP A 70 9.48 -0.25 9.27
N GLU A 71 9.61 -1.37 9.97
CA GLU A 71 10.88 -2.11 10.11
C GLU A 71 11.42 -2.56 8.76
N ILE A 72 10.55 -3.03 7.86
CA ILE A 72 10.95 -3.45 6.52
C ILE A 72 11.55 -2.28 5.74
N PHE A 73 10.87 -1.14 5.72
CA PHE A 73 11.30 0.00 4.94
C PHE A 73 12.49 0.73 5.55
N SER A 74 12.63 0.74 6.87
CA SER A 74 13.72 1.43 7.53
C SER A 74 15.09 0.74 7.39
N LYS A 75 15.12 -0.48 6.86
CA LYS A 75 16.39 -1.18 6.53
C LYS A 75 17.12 -0.54 5.36
N TYR A 76 16.44 0.27 4.58
CA TYR A 76 16.97 0.82 3.33
C TYR A 76 17.20 2.32 3.46
N ASP A 77 18.14 2.84 2.66
CA ASP A 77 18.32 4.27 2.54
C ASP A 77 17.05 4.85 1.88
N LYS A 78 16.44 5.82 2.55
CA LYS A 78 15.17 6.41 2.13
C LYS A 78 15.21 6.93 0.69
N GLU A 79 16.22 7.74 0.37
CA GLU A 79 16.33 8.35 -0.96
C GLU A 79 16.52 7.30 -2.06
N ASP A 80 17.35 6.31 -1.80
CA ASP A 80 17.61 5.22 -2.74
C ASP A 80 16.36 4.38 -2.94
N LEU A 81 15.64 4.08 -1.87
CA LEU A 81 14.41 3.32 -1.91
C LEU A 81 13.33 4.03 -2.72
N ILE A 82 13.17 5.34 -2.52
CA ILE A 82 12.20 6.16 -3.26
C ILE A 82 12.50 6.08 -4.75
N VAL A 83 13.75 6.29 -5.14
CA VAL A 83 14.16 6.26 -6.55
C VAL A 83 13.86 4.89 -7.17
N LYS A 84 14.19 3.82 -6.47
CA LYS A 84 13.98 2.46 -6.96
C LYS A 84 12.49 2.13 -7.11
N LEU A 85 11.67 2.50 -6.14
CA LEU A 85 10.24 2.24 -6.20
C LEU A 85 9.53 3.06 -7.27
N GLU A 86 9.97 4.30 -7.49
CA GLU A 86 9.41 5.13 -8.55
C GLU A 86 9.71 4.56 -9.94
N LYS A 87 10.86 3.93 -10.12
CA LYS A 87 11.22 3.28 -11.37
C LYS A 87 10.51 1.97 -11.57
N ASN A 88 10.33 1.19 -10.51
CA ASN A 88 9.74 -0.15 -10.60
C ASN A 88 9.09 -0.52 -9.28
N VAL A 89 7.78 -0.40 -9.22
CA VAL A 89 7.01 -0.72 -8.01
C VAL A 89 7.12 -2.20 -7.63
N ALA A 90 7.47 -3.09 -8.58
CA ALA A 90 7.64 -4.51 -8.31
C ALA A 90 8.76 -4.80 -7.31
N ILE A 91 9.62 -3.83 -7.03
CA ILE A 91 10.66 -3.95 -6.01
C ILE A 91 10.04 -4.19 -4.63
N MET A 92 8.80 -3.74 -4.41
CA MET A 92 8.07 -4.03 -3.17
C MET A 92 8.06 -5.50 -2.80
N GLU A 93 8.01 -6.37 -3.80
CA GLU A 93 7.99 -7.81 -3.59
C GLU A 93 9.27 -8.34 -2.93
N TYR A 94 10.37 -7.64 -3.08
CA TYR A 94 11.69 -8.08 -2.61
C TYR A 94 12.12 -7.39 -1.31
N LEU A 95 11.31 -6.52 -0.78
CA LEU A 95 11.60 -5.86 0.49
C LEU A 95 11.34 -6.79 1.67
#